data_fa106b965148d344273dbed2c43cf5d0
#
_entry.id   fa106b965148d344273dbed2c43cf5d0
#
_cell.length_a   1.000
_cell.length_b   1.000
_cell.length_c   1.000
_cell.angle_alpha   90.00
_cell.angle_beta   90.00
_cell.angle_gamma   90.00
#
_symmetry.space_group_name_H-M   'P 1'
#
loop_
_entity.id
_entity.type
_entity.pdbx_description
1 polymer ?
#
loop_
_entity_poly.entity_id
_entity_poly.type
_entity_poly.pdbx_seq_one_letter_code
_entity_poly.pdbx_strand_id
1 'polypeptide(L)'
;MANIRIMNKPEDYAALGVSRERVEPWEDGCRNDDRAGAVEWWYFDAETDDGITVNVNFATNPPTMRSDEPGYNPFVFYNVQFADGTCETDVIQVKASDCVLGKEQCDVHMGDNYFCGDLKCYKLHIENPDNSITIDLTLESTAPAFRPGTAFFQLDNGDIFTWLCAVPRGNVVGTVTCGNQTIQINGRGYHDHQWGTAENQEFWNRWFWGRQQVEGYTVLLFDFVSTRETGAVQFPVFAVIDPSGEVIIRNEERTTAVDITIEGTRPEQGCGKPFPDKSRYVFRTNDISAVYELQSEQEYTCNNHYEVMDEAGKAVYDERGIYPTISRYYATGRLILKRGDELILDASGRMHYEVESLYANYILDAADRKAALDTDSAEVSRQMRADMASKNVDNAKDMPDASDMPDYELTGTYDALINTPMGKQKGKIVFSVEGTTLTGTMDFMGRTYNVENGIATSQGYFFEINAKVMLRKMHATVRGTRSGDLINGTLTAPMGSIDFTGKRA
;
A
#
# COMPACT_ATOMS: atom_id res chain seq x y z
N MET A 1 26.30 -3.69 16.69
CA MET A 1 24.99 -3.57 16.05
C MET A 1 24.37 -2.28 16.53
N ALA A 2 23.85 -1.48 15.64
CA ALA A 2 23.01 -0.35 16.01
C ALA A 2 21.77 -0.87 16.75
N ASN A 3 21.18 -0.03 17.62
CA ASN A 3 19.95 -0.41 18.31
C ASN A 3 18.79 0.43 17.79
N ILE A 4 17.60 -0.13 17.89
CA ILE A 4 16.34 0.57 17.71
C ILE A 4 15.49 0.38 18.97
N ARG A 5 14.83 1.44 19.42
CA ARG A 5 13.94 1.40 20.57
C ARG A 5 12.66 2.19 20.32
N ILE A 6 11.59 1.78 20.93
CA ILE A 6 10.43 2.63 21.09
C ILE A 6 10.68 3.62 22.25
N MET A 7 10.36 4.89 22.02
CA MET A 7 10.49 5.94 23.05
C MET A 7 9.25 5.94 23.93
N ASN A 8 9.32 5.29 25.10
CA ASN A 8 8.16 5.11 25.96
C ASN A 8 8.44 5.30 27.46
N LYS A 9 9.65 5.78 27.78
CA LYS A 9 10.02 6.09 29.16
C LYS A 9 9.50 7.48 29.58
N PRO A 10 9.32 7.74 30.89
CA PRO A 10 8.87 9.07 31.37
C PRO A 10 9.69 10.24 30.83
N GLU A 11 11.01 10.07 30.73
CA GLU A 11 11.90 11.09 30.17
C GLU A 11 11.67 11.35 28.67
N ASP A 12 11.25 10.33 27.90
CA ASP A 12 10.95 10.48 26.47
C ASP A 12 9.69 11.34 26.28
N TYR A 13 8.65 11.10 27.07
CA TYR A 13 7.42 11.91 27.06
C TYR A 13 7.73 13.37 27.42
N ALA A 14 8.54 13.57 28.45
CA ALA A 14 8.92 14.92 28.87
C ALA A 14 9.76 15.66 27.82
N ALA A 15 10.70 14.95 27.17
CA ALA A 15 11.56 15.53 26.14
C ALA A 15 10.80 15.94 24.87
N LEU A 16 9.77 15.15 24.49
CA LEU A 16 8.94 15.39 23.32
C LEU A 16 7.73 16.29 23.61
N GLY A 17 7.44 16.57 24.88
CA GLY A 17 6.29 17.39 25.28
C GLY A 17 4.93 16.73 25.02
N VAL A 18 4.90 15.39 24.88
CA VAL A 18 3.68 14.62 24.63
C VAL A 18 3.10 14.05 25.91
N SER A 19 1.77 13.93 25.99
CA SER A 19 1.07 13.33 27.13
C SER A 19 1.15 11.81 27.05
N ARG A 20 1.30 11.13 28.20
CA ARG A 20 1.19 9.69 28.25
C ARG A 20 -0.25 9.18 28.03
N GLU A 21 -1.23 10.01 28.40
CA GLU A 21 -2.63 9.60 28.54
C GLU A 21 -3.49 9.92 27.33
N ARG A 22 -3.08 10.92 26.53
CA ARG A 22 -3.86 11.36 25.38
C ARG A 22 -2.97 11.87 24.25
N VAL A 23 -3.51 11.86 23.05
CA VAL A 23 -2.96 12.53 21.87
C VAL A 23 -3.56 13.92 21.74
N GLU A 24 -2.74 14.90 21.48
CA GLU A 24 -3.16 16.29 21.26
C GLU A 24 -3.25 16.59 19.75
N PRO A 25 -4.12 17.50 19.29
CA PRO A 25 -4.30 17.79 17.87
C PRO A 25 -3.00 18.15 17.12
N TRP A 26 -2.07 18.84 17.78
CA TRP A 26 -0.81 19.24 17.17
C TRP A 26 0.11 18.04 16.82
N GLU A 27 -0.08 16.89 17.46
CA GLU A 27 0.69 15.67 17.16
C GLU A 27 0.36 15.14 15.74
N ASP A 28 -0.82 15.47 15.21
CA ASP A 28 -1.26 15.12 13.85
C ASP A 28 -0.96 16.24 12.82
N GLY A 29 -0.40 17.36 13.24
CA GLY A 29 0.12 18.40 12.36
C GLY A 29 1.45 18.02 11.74
N CYS A 30 1.93 18.77 10.76
CA CYS A 30 3.23 18.55 10.12
C CYS A 30 4.37 18.55 11.15
N ARG A 31 5.16 17.50 11.19
CA ARG A 31 6.23 17.27 12.18
C ARG A 31 7.64 17.32 11.61
N ASN A 32 7.78 17.04 10.32
CA ASN A 32 9.07 17.09 9.64
C ASN A 32 9.41 18.48 9.09
N ASP A 33 10.68 18.66 8.80
CA ASP A 33 11.22 19.69 7.94
C ASP A 33 11.61 19.08 6.57
N ASP A 34 12.14 19.90 5.68
CA ASP A 34 12.53 19.53 4.33
C ASP A 34 13.95 18.95 4.22
N ARG A 35 14.53 18.42 5.32
CA ARG A 35 15.86 17.81 5.28
C ARG A 35 15.91 16.61 4.36
N ALA A 36 17.10 16.33 3.80
CA ALA A 36 17.33 15.13 2.98
C ALA A 36 16.95 13.86 3.73
N GLY A 37 16.23 12.95 3.06
CA GLY A 37 15.77 11.67 3.62
C GLY A 37 14.52 11.76 4.49
N ALA A 38 14.03 12.97 4.84
CA ALA A 38 12.80 13.11 5.62
C ALA A 38 11.58 12.69 4.82
N VAL A 39 10.68 11.97 5.48
CA VAL A 39 9.41 11.48 4.91
C VAL A 39 8.28 11.76 5.89
N GLU A 40 7.12 12.17 5.38
CA GLU A 40 5.92 12.38 6.18
C GLU A 40 4.70 12.16 5.32
N TRP A 41 3.70 11.43 5.87
CA TRP A 41 2.45 11.20 5.15
C TRP A 41 1.26 11.04 6.07
N TRP A 42 0.10 11.48 5.57
CA TRP A 42 -1.21 11.34 6.19
C TRP A 42 -2.02 10.36 5.35
N TYR A 43 -2.30 9.20 5.92
CA TYR A 43 -3.08 8.14 5.29
C TYR A 43 -4.52 8.20 5.74
N PHE A 44 -5.44 8.06 4.82
CA PHE A 44 -6.88 7.94 5.04
C PHE A 44 -7.42 6.73 4.28
N ASP A 45 -8.32 5.99 4.89
CA ASP A 45 -9.17 5.06 4.17
C ASP A 45 -10.62 5.09 4.63
N ALA A 46 -11.51 4.66 3.74
CA ALA A 46 -12.92 4.44 4.01
C ALA A 46 -13.42 3.17 3.32
N GLU A 47 -14.39 2.52 3.93
CA GLU A 47 -15.08 1.34 3.40
C GLU A 47 -16.57 1.45 3.67
N THR A 48 -17.38 1.23 2.63
CA THR A 48 -18.84 1.17 2.71
C THR A 48 -19.32 -0.28 2.85
N ASP A 49 -20.53 -0.48 3.36
CA ASP A 49 -21.12 -1.82 3.50
C ASP A 49 -21.42 -2.50 2.15
N ASP A 50 -21.58 -1.74 1.07
CA ASP A 50 -21.77 -2.22 -0.29
C ASP A 50 -20.44 -2.49 -1.04
N GLY A 51 -19.30 -2.32 -0.36
CA GLY A 51 -17.99 -2.76 -0.85
C GLY A 51 -17.21 -1.72 -1.63
N ILE A 52 -17.56 -0.44 -1.55
CA ILE A 52 -16.72 0.64 -2.07
C ILE A 52 -15.60 0.92 -1.06
N THR A 53 -14.37 1.05 -1.53
CA THR A 53 -13.24 1.50 -0.71
C THR A 53 -12.60 2.73 -1.30
N VAL A 54 -12.19 3.65 -0.43
CA VAL A 54 -11.45 4.86 -0.79
C VAL A 54 -10.17 4.89 0.03
N ASN A 55 -9.01 4.98 -0.62
CA ASN A 55 -7.72 5.16 0.04
C ASN A 55 -7.08 6.43 -0.48
N VAL A 56 -6.59 7.27 0.40
CA VAL A 56 -5.89 8.51 0.05
C VAL A 56 -4.63 8.65 0.89
N ASN A 57 -3.57 9.14 0.28
CA ASN A 57 -2.32 9.41 0.95
C ASN A 57 -1.77 10.77 0.49
N PHE A 58 -1.59 11.69 1.42
CA PHE A 58 -0.87 12.94 1.23
C PHE A 58 0.56 12.75 1.72
N ALA A 59 1.56 12.90 0.87
CA ALA A 59 2.95 12.64 1.24
C ALA A 59 3.87 13.80 0.85
N THR A 60 4.80 14.15 1.72
CA THR A 60 5.81 15.18 1.46
C THR A 60 6.93 14.66 0.56
N ASN A 61 7.26 13.38 0.70
CA ASN A 61 8.26 12.66 -0.09
C ASN A 61 7.88 11.18 -0.17
N PRO A 62 8.29 10.46 -1.24
CA PRO A 62 8.09 9.01 -1.30
C PRO A 62 8.82 8.28 -0.16
N PRO A 63 8.13 7.49 0.68
CA PRO A 63 8.72 6.92 1.90
C PRO A 63 9.76 5.81 1.66
N THR A 64 9.83 5.29 0.44
CA THR A 64 10.75 4.22 0.04
C THR A 64 11.73 4.64 -1.05
N MET A 65 11.80 5.94 -1.38
CA MET A 65 12.69 6.48 -2.42
C MET A 65 13.54 7.58 -1.81
N ARG A 66 14.85 7.34 -1.76
CA ARG A 66 15.79 8.27 -1.16
C ARG A 66 15.81 9.61 -1.89
N SER A 67 15.74 10.70 -1.09
CA SER A 67 16.09 12.05 -1.51
C SER A 67 17.43 12.40 -0.86
N ASP A 68 18.48 12.51 -1.66
CA ASP A 68 19.80 12.95 -1.18
C ASP A 68 19.87 14.47 -1.00
N GLU A 69 18.90 15.21 -1.54
CA GLU A 69 18.80 16.66 -1.47
C GLU A 69 17.66 17.09 -0.55
N PRO A 70 17.83 18.18 0.20
CA PRO A 70 16.73 18.79 0.94
C PRO A 70 15.61 19.25 0.01
N GLY A 71 14.39 19.19 0.50
CA GLY A 71 13.20 19.65 -0.21
C GLY A 71 12.07 18.64 -0.17
N TYR A 72 10.87 19.13 -0.50
CA TYR A 72 9.69 18.29 -0.65
C TYR A 72 9.49 17.91 -2.12
N ASN A 73 9.10 16.66 -2.34
CA ASN A 73 8.59 16.13 -3.61
C ASN A 73 7.15 15.61 -3.37
N PRO A 74 6.20 16.53 -3.07
CA PRO A 74 4.91 16.18 -2.53
C PRO A 74 3.99 15.60 -3.58
N PHE A 75 3.16 14.66 -3.16
CA PHE A 75 2.13 14.07 -4.01
C PHE A 75 0.91 13.68 -3.20
N VAL A 76 -0.21 13.55 -3.91
CA VAL A 76 -1.44 12.95 -3.40
C VAL A 76 -1.71 11.68 -4.19
N PHE A 77 -1.76 10.56 -3.51
CA PHE A 77 -2.22 9.29 -4.08
C PHE A 77 -3.68 9.07 -3.70
N TYR A 78 -4.50 8.59 -4.63
CA TYR A 78 -5.82 8.07 -4.32
C TYR A 78 -6.09 6.75 -5.06
N ASN A 79 -6.92 5.93 -4.45
CA ASN A 79 -7.52 4.75 -5.05
C ASN A 79 -8.97 4.65 -4.58
N VAL A 80 -9.90 4.61 -5.53
CA VAL A 80 -11.32 4.33 -5.28
C VAL A 80 -11.62 3.00 -5.94
N GLN A 81 -11.99 2.01 -5.16
CA GLN A 81 -12.44 0.72 -5.67
C GLN A 81 -13.95 0.63 -5.54
N PHE A 82 -14.63 0.35 -6.66
CA PHE A 82 -16.08 0.24 -6.72
C PHE A 82 -16.55 -1.19 -6.43
N ALA A 83 -17.82 -1.34 -6.05
CA ALA A 83 -18.43 -2.63 -5.72
C ALA A 83 -18.41 -3.64 -6.88
N ASP A 84 -18.35 -3.19 -8.14
CA ASP A 84 -18.22 -4.04 -9.32
C ASP A 84 -16.78 -4.54 -9.57
N GLY A 85 -15.84 -4.17 -8.67
CA GLY A 85 -14.42 -4.52 -8.73
C GLY A 85 -13.61 -3.66 -9.70
N THR A 86 -14.21 -2.62 -10.31
CA THR A 86 -13.45 -1.60 -11.05
C THR A 86 -12.84 -0.60 -10.08
N CYS A 87 -11.80 0.12 -10.51
CA CYS A 87 -11.20 1.16 -9.67
C CYS A 87 -10.75 2.37 -10.49
N GLU A 88 -10.67 3.50 -9.79
CA GLU A 88 -10.03 4.73 -10.25
C GLU A 88 -8.85 5.03 -9.32
N THR A 89 -7.66 5.23 -9.88
CA THR A 89 -6.44 5.45 -9.11
C THR A 89 -5.47 6.34 -9.86
N ASP A 90 -4.82 7.24 -9.16
CA ASP A 90 -3.72 8.04 -9.71
C ASP A 90 -2.82 8.63 -8.62
N VAL A 91 -1.74 9.26 -9.06
CA VAL A 91 -0.83 10.07 -8.27
C VAL A 91 -0.81 11.48 -8.83
N ILE A 92 -1.29 12.43 -8.04
CA ILE A 92 -1.26 13.85 -8.35
C ILE A 92 0.05 14.42 -7.83
N GLN A 93 0.98 14.73 -8.74
CA GLN A 93 2.23 15.39 -8.38
C GLN A 93 1.97 16.87 -8.11
N VAL A 94 2.43 17.38 -6.96
CA VAL A 94 2.26 18.77 -6.55
C VAL A 94 3.61 19.46 -6.46
N LYS A 95 3.67 20.77 -6.69
CA LYS A 95 4.88 21.54 -6.45
C LYS A 95 4.98 21.86 -4.96
N ALA A 96 6.19 21.80 -4.40
CA ALA A 96 6.42 22.17 -3.00
C ALA A 96 5.94 23.59 -2.64
N SER A 97 6.02 24.53 -3.62
CA SER A 97 5.51 25.90 -3.44
C SER A 97 4.01 26.01 -3.27
N ASP A 98 3.26 25.00 -3.72
CA ASP A 98 1.79 24.97 -3.72
C ASP A 98 1.27 24.13 -2.54
N CYS A 99 2.15 23.84 -1.55
CA CYS A 99 1.80 23.13 -0.33
C CYS A 99 1.73 24.05 0.88
N VAL A 100 0.72 23.84 1.72
CA VAL A 100 0.62 24.43 3.05
C VAL A 100 0.46 23.29 4.04
N LEU A 101 1.39 23.20 5.01
CA LEU A 101 1.45 22.13 6.00
C LEU A 101 1.39 22.75 7.40
N GLY A 102 0.21 22.69 8.02
CA GLY A 102 -0.05 23.24 9.36
C GLY A 102 0.60 22.39 10.46
N LYS A 103 0.98 23.02 11.57
CA LYS A 103 1.67 22.36 12.69
C LYS A 103 0.82 22.18 13.95
N GLU A 104 -0.29 22.89 14.04
CA GLU A 104 -1.14 22.92 15.24
C GLU A 104 -2.20 21.82 15.24
N GLN A 105 -2.48 21.25 14.09
CA GLN A 105 -3.38 20.12 13.84
C GLN A 105 -3.12 19.60 12.43
N CYS A 106 -3.78 18.53 12.01
CA CYS A 106 -3.82 18.12 10.61
C CYS A 106 -4.43 19.25 9.77
N ASP A 107 -3.59 19.92 9.00
CA ASP A 107 -3.97 21.02 8.10
C ASP A 107 -3.05 20.94 6.88
N VAL A 108 -3.36 19.98 6.00
CA VAL A 108 -2.53 19.60 4.86
C VAL A 108 -3.23 20.02 3.57
N HIS A 109 -2.59 20.94 2.85
CA HIS A 109 -3.02 21.38 1.53
C HIS A 109 -1.90 21.10 0.52
N MET A 110 -2.22 20.43 -0.57
CA MET A 110 -1.31 20.12 -1.67
C MET A 110 -2.00 20.46 -3.01
N GLY A 111 -1.74 21.68 -3.52
CA GLY A 111 -2.52 22.28 -4.60
C GLY A 111 -3.96 22.53 -4.17
N ASP A 112 -4.92 22.09 -4.97
CA ASP A 112 -6.35 22.19 -4.66
C ASP A 112 -6.84 21.09 -3.70
N ASN A 113 -6.00 20.08 -3.41
CA ASN A 113 -6.33 18.96 -2.56
C ASN A 113 -6.03 19.26 -1.10
N TYR A 114 -6.89 18.80 -0.19
CA TYR A 114 -6.64 19.00 1.24
C TYR A 114 -7.16 17.86 2.12
N PHE A 115 -6.52 17.74 3.28
CA PHE A 115 -6.94 16.89 4.39
C PHE A 115 -6.73 17.64 5.72
N CYS A 116 -7.81 17.98 6.40
CA CYS A 116 -7.79 18.87 7.57
C CYS A 116 -8.68 18.34 8.69
N GLY A 117 -8.17 18.30 9.92
CA GLY A 117 -8.93 17.82 11.08
C GLY A 117 -8.25 18.05 12.42
N ASP A 118 -8.97 17.68 13.51
CA ASP A 118 -8.63 17.99 14.90
C ASP A 118 -8.68 16.76 15.83
N LEU A 119 -8.45 15.56 15.31
CA LEU A 119 -8.63 14.24 15.96
C LEU A 119 -10.10 13.83 16.17
N LYS A 120 -11.05 14.69 15.89
CA LYS A 120 -12.49 14.41 16.04
C LYS A 120 -13.23 14.42 14.73
N CYS A 121 -12.95 15.41 13.91
CA CYS A 121 -13.60 15.57 12.61
C CYS A 121 -12.56 15.99 11.58
N TYR A 122 -12.57 15.30 10.44
CA TYR A 122 -11.69 15.56 9.30
C TYR A 122 -12.50 15.82 8.05
N LYS A 123 -11.97 16.68 7.20
CA LYS A 123 -12.47 16.92 5.85
C LYS A 123 -11.41 16.56 4.84
N LEU A 124 -11.77 15.76 3.88
CA LEU A 124 -10.95 15.35 2.75
C LEU A 124 -11.55 15.90 1.46
N HIS A 125 -10.72 16.52 0.65
CA HIS A 125 -11.05 16.91 -0.71
C HIS A 125 -9.94 16.51 -1.67
N ILE A 126 -10.30 15.82 -2.73
CA ILE A 126 -9.42 15.49 -3.86
C ILE A 126 -10.10 15.94 -5.13
N GLU A 127 -9.36 16.64 -5.98
CA GLU A 127 -9.76 16.99 -7.32
C GLU A 127 -8.65 16.60 -8.31
N ASN A 128 -8.97 15.73 -9.26
CA ASN A 128 -8.10 15.35 -10.37
C ASN A 128 -8.85 15.56 -11.69
N PRO A 129 -8.69 16.73 -12.33
CA PRO A 129 -9.36 17.04 -13.59
C PRO A 129 -8.96 16.11 -14.75
N ASP A 130 -7.73 15.59 -14.74
CA ASP A 130 -7.22 14.70 -15.79
C ASP A 130 -8.02 13.38 -15.84
N ASN A 131 -8.48 12.89 -14.69
CA ASN A 131 -9.30 11.69 -14.57
C ASN A 131 -10.79 12.01 -14.31
N SER A 132 -11.16 13.28 -14.28
CA SER A 132 -12.52 13.74 -13.97
C SER A 132 -13.05 13.18 -12.65
N ILE A 133 -12.18 13.09 -11.64
CA ILE A 133 -12.55 12.60 -10.31
C ILE A 133 -12.59 13.74 -9.28
N THR A 134 -13.60 13.70 -8.42
CA THR A 134 -13.68 14.53 -7.21
C THR A 134 -14.10 13.66 -6.03
N ILE A 135 -13.42 13.80 -4.90
CA ILE A 135 -13.70 13.08 -3.66
C ILE A 135 -13.91 14.12 -2.57
N ASP A 136 -15.10 14.15 -1.98
CA ASP A 136 -15.46 15.03 -0.86
C ASP A 136 -15.96 14.18 0.30
N LEU A 137 -15.16 14.01 1.35
CA LEU A 137 -15.51 13.16 2.47
C LEU A 137 -15.33 13.89 3.81
N THR A 138 -16.15 13.53 4.76
CA THR A 138 -16.01 13.89 6.17
C THR A 138 -15.84 12.62 6.99
N LEU A 139 -14.81 12.58 7.84
CA LEU A 139 -14.54 11.50 8.79
C LEU A 139 -14.79 12.01 10.21
N GLU A 140 -15.73 11.41 10.92
CA GLU A 140 -16.00 11.68 12.34
C GLU A 140 -15.47 10.54 13.21
N SER A 141 -14.50 10.85 14.08
CA SER A 141 -13.90 9.85 14.97
C SER A 141 -14.92 9.36 16.02
N THR A 142 -14.94 8.05 16.22
CA THR A 142 -15.76 7.36 17.24
C THR A 142 -14.92 6.58 18.25
N ALA A 143 -13.58 6.75 18.22
CA ALA A 143 -12.64 6.17 19.17
C ALA A 143 -11.50 7.17 19.42
N PRO A 144 -10.86 7.14 20.60
CA PRO A 144 -9.75 8.02 20.89
C PRO A 144 -8.55 7.71 19.96
N ALA A 145 -7.77 8.73 19.63
CA ALA A 145 -6.50 8.56 18.93
C ALA A 145 -5.56 7.67 19.74
N PHE A 146 -4.75 6.88 19.05
CA PHE A 146 -3.82 5.92 19.63
C PHE A 146 -2.42 6.09 19.04
N ARG A 147 -1.40 5.93 19.88
CA ARG A 147 0.00 5.77 19.46
C ARG A 147 0.75 4.84 20.40
N PRO A 148 1.75 4.08 19.91
CA PRO A 148 2.62 3.30 20.77
C PRO A 148 3.61 4.22 21.50
N GLY A 149 3.64 4.19 22.83
CA GLY A 149 4.50 5.07 23.62
C GLY A 149 4.29 6.55 23.26
N THR A 150 5.37 7.20 22.85
CA THR A 150 5.35 8.57 22.32
C THR A 150 5.08 8.64 20.81
N ALA A 151 4.79 7.58 20.13
CA ALA A 151 4.77 7.30 18.68
C ALA A 151 6.15 7.02 18.06
N PHE A 152 7.25 7.36 18.74
CA PHE A 152 8.59 7.41 18.16
C PHE A 152 9.36 6.11 18.35
N PHE A 153 9.92 5.60 17.25
CA PHE A 153 10.99 4.61 17.21
C PHE A 153 12.28 5.32 16.85
N GLN A 154 13.33 5.10 17.63
CA GLN A 154 14.59 5.83 17.49
C GLN A 154 15.77 4.88 17.29
N LEU A 155 16.60 5.20 16.29
CA LEU A 155 17.91 4.56 16.07
C LEU A 155 18.99 5.23 16.93
N ASP A 156 20.10 4.51 17.18
CA ASP A 156 21.25 5.04 17.94
C ASP A 156 21.89 6.29 17.31
N ASN A 157 21.76 6.48 16.00
CA ASN A 157 22.25 7.68 15.30
C ASN A 157 21.34 8.89 15.48
N GLY A 158 20.20 8.72 16.15
CA GLY A 158 19.21 9.77 16.40
C GLY A 158 18.10 9.86 15.40
N ASP A 159 18.14 9.09 14.30
CA ASP A 159 17.03 9.03 13.35
C ASP A 159 15.78 8.44 13.98
N ILE A 160 14.64 8.92 13.55
CA ILE A 160 13.33 8.55 14.06
C ILE A 160 12.40 8.07 12.95
N PHE A 161 11.54 7.12 13.30
CA PHE A 161 10.32 6.76 12.59
C PHE A 161 9.16 6.86 13.57
N THR A 162 8.00 7.27 13.10
CA THR A 162 6.82 7.45 13.95
C THR A 162 5.58 6.86 13.34
N TRP A 163 4.63 6.50 14.20
CA TRP A 163 3.28 6.11 13.79
C TRP A 163 2.25 6.61 14.82
N LEU A 164 1.32 7.40 14.35
CA LEU A 164 0.18 7.93 15.09
C LEU A 164 -1.11 7.49 14.40
N CYS A 165 -1.95 6.69 15.05
CA CYS A 165 -3.31 6.39 14.61
C CYS A 165 -4.24 7.49 15.14
N ALA A 166 -4.46 8.52 14.34
CA ALA A 166 -5.25 9.68 14.74
C ALA A 166 -6.76 9.36 14.80
N VAL A 167 -7.26 8.49 13.91
CA VAL A 167 -8.65 7.99 13.94
C VAL A 167 -8.65 6.47 13.79
N PRO A 168 -8.63 5.71 14.90
CA PRO A 168 -8.69 4.25 14.86
C PRO A 168 -10.01 3.71 14.30
N ARG A 169 -11.09 4.44 14.49
CA ARG A 169 -12.43 4.15 14.02
C ARG A 169 -13.22 5.44 13.86
N GLY A 170 -13.87 5.62 12.72
CA GLY A 170 -14.73 6.76 12.45
C GLY A 170 -15.86 6.42 11.49
N ASN A 171 -16.86 7.31 11.44
CA ASN A 171 -17.91 7.29 10.43
C ASN A 171 -17.49 8.20 9.27
N VAL A 172 -17.68 7.75 8.04
CA VAL A 172 -17.39 8.53 6.85
C VAL A 172 -18.67 8.79 6.07
N VAL A 173 -18.88 10.05 5.70
CA VAL A 173 -19.96 10.45 4.81
C VAL A 173 -19.44 11.42 3.76
N GLY A 174 -20.06 11.42 2.57
CA GLY A 174 -19.71 12.35 1.50
C GLY A 174 -19.99 11.80 0.12
N THR A 175 -19.18 12.20 -0.86
CA THR A 175 -19.36 11.82 -2.27
C THR A 175 -18.04 11.50 -2.95
N VAL A 176 -18.13 10.58 -3.92
CA VAL A 176 -17.13 10.37 -4.96
C VAL A 176 -17.81 10.65 -6.30
N THR A 177 -17.29 11.57 -7.07
CA THR A 177 -17.74 11.87 -8.43
C THR A 177 -16.69 11.38 -9.42
N CYS A 178 -17.11 10.57 -10.40
CA CYS A 178 -16.27 10.04 -11.46
C CYS A 178 -16.95 10.34 -12.80
N GLY A 179 -16.37 11.25 -13.57
CA GLY A 179 -17.03 11.81 -14.77
C GLY A 179 -18.37 12.46 -14.44
N ASN A 180 -19.45 11.92 -14.98
CA ASN A 180 -20.82 12.42 -14.76
C ASN A 180 -21.57 11.66 -13.66
N GLN A 181 -20.95 10.72 -12.99
CA GLN A 181 -21.59 9.89 -11.96
C GLN A 181 -21.13 10.32 -10.57
N THR A 182 -22.07 10.65 -9.69
CA THR A 182 -21.80 10.92 -8.27
C THR A 182 -22.35 9.78 -7.42
N ILE A 183 -21.50 9.23 -6.56
CA ILE A 183 -21.79 8.14 -5.64
C ILE A 183 -21.76 8.68 -4.23
N GLN A 184 -22.78 8.36 -3.44
CA GLN A 184 -22.82 8.69 -2.02
C GLN A 184 -21.99 7.68 -1.24
N ILE A 185 -21.13 8.19 -0.38
CA ILE A 185 -20.32 7.39 0.54
C ILE A 185 -20.93 7.51 1.93
N ASN A 186 -21.23 6.36 2.52
CA ASN A 186 -21.65 6.25 3.91
C ASN A 186 -21.04 4.95 4.44
N GLY A 187 -20.05 5.08 5.33
CA GLY A 187 -19.25 3.93 5.72
C GLY A 187 -18.42 4.18 6.96
N ARG A 188 -17.38 3.38 7.11
CA ARG A 188 -16.41 3.43 8.20
C ARG A 188 -15.07 3.90 7.67
N GLY A 189 -14.31 4.62 8.48
CA GLY A 189 -13.02 5.12 8.08
C GLY A 189 -11.98 5.06 9.18
N TYR A 190 -10.77 5.34 8.74
CA TYR A 190 -9.53 5.29 9.49
C TYR A 190 -8.59 6.40 9.02
N HIS A 191 -7.74 6.87 9.91
CA HIS A 191 -6.68 7.80 9.58
C HIS A 191 -5.47 7.56 10.49
N ASP A 192 -4.30 7.51 9.86
CA ASP A 192 -3.03 7.57 10.56
C ASP A 192 -2.06 8.59 9.92
N HIS A 193 -1.06 8.97 10.71
CA HIS A 193 -0.02 9.90 10.35
C HIS A 193 1.34 9.32 10.70
N GLN A 194 2.25 9.35 9.75
CA GLN A 194 3.59 8.80 9.90
C GLN A 194 4.62 9.81 9.41
N TRP A 195 5.74 9.90 10.13
CA TRP A 195 6.87 10.72 9.72
C TRP A 195 8.19 10.13 10.22
N GLY A 196 9.27 10.46 9.52
CA GLY A 196 10.60 10.00 9.86
C GLY A 196 11.68 10.93 9.33
N THR A 197 12.87 10.83 9.89
CA THR A 197 14.05 11.60 9.47
C THR A 197 14.93 10.84 8.50
N ALA A 198 14.58 9.59 8.22
CA ALA A 198 15.20 8.72 7.23
C ALA A 198 14.13 7.79 6.62
N GLU A 199 14.49 7.12 5.55
CA GLU A 199 13.62 6.21 4.82
C GLU A 199 13.23 4.97 5.63
N ASN A 200 12.10 4.37 5.30
CA ASN A 200 11.57 3.21 6.01
C ASN A 200 12.54 2.03 6.08
N GLN A 201 13.33 1.78 5.03
CA GLN A 201 14.31 0.69 4.99
C GLN A 201 15.53 0.89 5.92
N GLU A 202 15.73 2.08 6.47
CA GLU A 202 16.73 2.29 7.52
C GLU A 202 16.28 1.73 8.88
N PHE A 203 14.96 1.68 9.10
CA PHE A 203 14.35 1.20 10.34
C PHE A 203 13.88 -0.23 10.24
N TRP A 204 13.17 -0.56 9.16
CA TRP A 204 12.34 -1.74 9.07
C TRP A 204 12.82 -2.72 8.00
N ASN A 205 12.79 -3.99 8.35
CA ASN A 205 12.89 -5.08 7.41
C ASN A 205 11.53 -5.38 6.79
N ARG A 206 10.48 -5.30 7.62
CA ARG A 206 9.09 -5.47 7.21
C ARG A 206 8.12 -4.94 8.25
N TRP A 207 6.86 -4.79 7.85
CA TRP A 207 5.74 -4.76 8.78
C TRP A 207 4.53 -5.53 8.28
N PHE A 208 3.71 -5.97 9.23
CA PHE A 208 2.35 -6.45 9.01
C PHE A 208 1.41 -5.49 9.71
N TRP A 209 0.59 -4.80 8.93
CA TRP A 209 -0.40 -3.89 9.47
C TRP A 209 -1.79 -4.44 9.26
N GLY A 210 -2.69 -4.25 10.24
CA GLY A 210 -4.06 -4.65 10.11
C GLY A 210 -4.98 -3.89 11.05
N ARG A 211 -6.19 -3.62 10.56
CA ARG A 211 -7.27 -3.05 11.33
C ARG A 211 -8.57 -3.80 11.11
N GLN A 212 -9.37 -3.90 12.16
CA GLN A 212 -10.65 -4.58 12.11
C GLN A 212 -11.67 -3.89 13.01
N GLN A 213 -12.91 -3.89 12.56
CA GLN A 213 -14.06 -3.59 13.41
C GLN A 213 -14.94 -4.83 13.47
N VAL A 214 -15.15 -5.38 14.67
CA VAL A 214 -15.93 -6.59 14.89
C VAL A 214 -16.75 -6.46 16.19
N GLU A 215 -18.06 -6.67 16.11
CA GLU A 215 -18.99 -6.57 17.26
C GLU A 215 -18.80 -5.28 18.09
N GLY A 216 -18.54 -4.15 17.42
CA GLY A 216 -18.27 -2.86 18.06
C GLY A 216 -16.86 -2.65 18.60
N TYR A 217 -16.04 -3.71 18.67
CA TYR A 217 -14.62 -3.60 19.03
C TYR A 217 -13.79 -3.14 17.82
N THR A 218 -12.72 -2.41 18.10
CA THR A 218 -11.70 -2.05 17.11
C THR A 218 -10.39 -2.73 17.48
N VAL A 219 -9.77 -3.39 16.51
CA VAL A 219 -8.45 -3.99 16.63
C VAL A 219 -7.48 -3.23 15.74
N LEU A 220 -6.33 -2.87 16.30
CA LEU A 220 -5.18 -2.34 15.58
C LEU A 220 -4.01 -3.30 15.81
N LEU A 221 -3.37 -3.70 14.71
CA LEU A 221 -2.14 -4.48 14.72
C LEU A 221 -1.12 -3.79 13.83
N PHE A 222 0.10 -3.59 14.35
CA PHE A 222 1.25 -3.15 13.57
C PHE A 222 2.48 -3.92 14.05
N ASP A 223 2.76 -5.04 13.40
CA ASP A 223 3.88 -5.92 13.75
C ASP A 223 5.11 -5.55 12.91
N PHE A 224 5.96 -4.70 13.47
CA PHE A 224 7.22 -4.30 12.87
C PHE A 224 8.34 -5.29 13.19
N VAL A 225 9.22 -5.52 12.22
CA VAL A 225 10.53 -6.12 12.44
C VAL A 225 11.60 -5.18 11.92
N SER A 226 12.55 -4.83 12.79
CA SER A 226 13.65 -3.93 12.43
C SER A 226 14.65 -4.61 11.48
N THR A 227 15.53 -3.80 10.88
CA THR A 227 16.57 -4.28 9.98
C THR A 227 17.51 -5.28 10.68
N ARG A 228 18.30 -6.02 9.88
CA ARG A 228 19.33 -6.93 10.41
C ARG A 228 20.43 -6.19 11.14
N GLU A 229 20.79 -5.00 10.66
CA GLU A 229 21.78 -4.09 11.22
C GLU A 229 21.41 -3.65 12.64
N THR A 230 20.12 -3.50 12.91
CA THR A 230 19.55 -3.17 14.24
C THR A 230 19.14 -4.41 15.03
N GLY A 231 19.43 -5.60 14.51
CA GLY A 231 19.31 -6.88 15.21
C GLY A 231 17.98 -7.58 15.06
N ALA A 232 17.19 -7.29 14.02
CA ALA A 232 15.94 -7.96 13.70
C ALA A 232 14.97 -8.00 14.92
N VAL A 233 14.80 -6.84 15.55
CA VAL A 233 13.94 -6.70 16.74
C VAL A 233 12.49 -6.61 16.31
N GLN A 234 11.61 -7.44 16.88
CA GLN A 234 10.18 -7.38 16.61
C GLN A 234 9.46 -6.46 17.61
N PHE A 235 8.56 -5.63 17.12
CA PHE A 235 7.69 -4.74 17.87
C PHE A 235 6.23 -5.01 17.49
N PRO A 236 5.55 -5.92 18.18
CA PRO A 236 4.15 -6.23 17.89
C PRO A 236 3.23 -5.21 18.58
N VAL A 237 3.07 -4.04 17.98
CA VAL A 237 2.13 -3.02 18.44
C VAL A 237 0.71 -3.55 18.25
N PHE A 238 -0.08 -3.53 19.31
CA PHE A 238 -1.44 -4.04 19.30
C PHE A 238 -2.34 -3.24 20.24
N ALA A 239 -3.54 -2.92 19.78
CA ALA A 239 -4.55 -2.30 20.62
C ALA A 239 -5.92 -2.91 20.35
N VAL A 240 -6.71 -3.06 21.42
CA VAL A 240 -8.13 -3.35 21.34
C VAL A 240 -8.89 -2.23 22.03
N ILE A 241 -9.78 -1.59 21.27
CA ILE A 241 -10.69 -0.55 21.75
C ILE A 241 -12.08 -1.15 21.83
N ASP A 242 -12.72 -1.05 22.97
CA ASP A 242 -14.05 -1.58 23.20
C ASP A 242 -15.17 -0.72 22.57
N PRO A 243 -16.45 -1.17 22.60
CA PRO A 243 -17.55 -0.39 22.04
C PRO A 243 -17.77 0.98 22.71
N SER A 244 -17.30 1.17 23.95
CA SER A 244 -17.39 2.45 24.66
C SER A 244 -16.31 3.46 24.26
N GLY A 245 -15.27 2.99 23.54
CA GLY A 245 -14.09 3.77 23.17
C GLY A 245 -12.93 3.63 24.16
N GLU A 246 -12.99 2.72 25.13
CA GLU A 246 -11.89 2.45 26.05
C GLU A 246 -10.85 1.52 25.41
N VAL A 247 -9.57 1.87 25.53
CA VAL A 247 -8.45 1.01 25.10
C VAL A 247 -8.22 -0.04 26.18
N ILE A 248 -8.80 -1.24 26.00
CA ILE A 248 -8.78 -2.33 26.99
C ILE A 248 -7.56 -3.24 26.90
N ILE A 249 -6.89 -3.25 25.75
CA ILE A 249 -5.59 -3.92 25.55
C ILE A 249 -4.69 -2.95 24.81
N ARG A 250 -3.46 -2.83 25.29
CA ARG A 250 -2.40 -2.02 24.69
C ARG A 250 -1.09 -2.78 24.81
N ASN A 251 -0.46 -3.07 23.70
CA ASN A 251 0.89 -3.62 23.63
C ASN A 251 1.74 -2.75 22.68
N GLU A 252 2.82 -2.20 23.20
CA GLU A 252 3.67 -1.22 22.51
C GLU A 252 5.11 -1.64 22.44
N GLU A 253 5.49 -2.67 23.20
CA GLU A 253 6.85 -3.06 23.38
C GLU A 253 7.07 -4.49 22.88
N ARG A 254 8.35 -4.81 22.65
CA ARG A 254 8.81 -6.18 22.60
C ARG A 254 8.62 -6.80 23.98
N THR A 255 7.51 -7.41 24.22
CA THR A 255 7.22 -8.03 25.52
C THR A 255 7.34 -9.53 25.42
N THR A 256 7.71 -10.15 26.55
CA THR A 256 7.64 -11.59 26.75
C THR A 256 6.20 -12.12 26.83
N ALA A 257 5.23 -11.22 26.84
CA ALA A 257 3.81 -11.53 26.98
C ALA A 257 3.11 -11.74 25.63
N VAL A 258 3.83 -11.72 24.53
CA VAL A 258 3.28 -11.92 23.17
C VAL A 258 3.84 -13.20 22.59
N ASP A 259 2.95 -14.15 22.25
CA ASP A 259 3.30 -15.31 21.43
C ASP A 259 2.80 -15.07 20.01
N ILE A 260 3.68 -15.23 19.02
CA ILE A 260 3.37 -15.01 17.60
C ILE A 260 3.67 -16.30 16.86
N THR A 261 2.72 -16.76 16.04
CA THR A 261 2.87 -17.93 15.19
C THR A 261 2.43 -17.58 13.78
N ILE A 262 3.25 -17.92 12.79
CA ILE A 262 2.93 -17.81 11.36
C ILE A 262 2.77 -19.23 10.83
N GLU A 263 1.61 -19.52 10.21
CA GLU A 263 1.26 -20.84 9.70
C GLU A 263 1.04 -20.78 8.18
N GLY A 264 1.99 -21.39 7.44
CA GLY A 264 1.95 -21.40 5.99
C GLY A 264 2.30 -20.05 5.35
N THR A 265 2.63 -20.12 4.09
CA THR A 265 2.92 -18.94 3.27
C THR A 265 2.32 -19.11 1.89
N ARG A 266 2.02 -17.98 1.25
CA ARG A 266 1.66 -17.89 -0.16
C ARG A 266 2.63 -16.97 -0.89
N PRO A 267 2.91 -17.18 -2.18
CA PRO A 267 3.71 -16.23 -2.95
C PRO A 267 2.89 -14.96 -3.22
N GLU A 268 3.53 -13.83 -3.05
CA GLU A 268 3.02 -12.53 -3.48
C GLU A 268 2.95 -12.46 -5.01
N GLN A 269 1.90 -11.84 -5.56
CA GLN A 269 1.68 -11.81 -7.02
C GLN A 269 2.72 -10.96 -7.77
N GLY A 270 3.21 -9.88 -7.15
CA GLY A 270 4.13 -8.95 -7.80
C GLY A 270 5.56 -9.44 -7.92
N CYS A 271 6.08 -10.20 -6.94
CA CYS A 271 7.48 -10.64 -6.92
C CYS A 271 7.69 -12.08 -6.43
N GLY A 272 6.65 -12.76 -5.96
CA GLY A 272 6.73 -14.13 -5.48
C GLY A 272 7.33 -14.31 -4.08
N LYS A 273 7.50 -13.24 -3.31
CA LYS A 273 7.93 -13.34 -1.91
C LYS A 273 6.94 -14.16 -1.08
N PRO A 274 7.39 -14.97 -0.11
CA PRO A 274 6.49 -15.78 0.72
C PRO A 274 5.79 -14.91 1.76
N PHE A 275 4.50 -14.64 1.63
CA PHE A 275 3.71 -13.90 2.62
C PHE A 275 2.93 -14.82 3.55
N PRO A 276 2.60 -14.39 4.79
CA PRO A 276 1.85 -15.20 5.73
C PRO A 276 0.49 -15.60 5.19
N ASP A 277 0.17 -16.89 5.23
CA ASP A 277 -1.18 -17.37 4.96
C ASP A 277 -2.07 -17.20 6.19
N LYS A 278 -1.56 -17.62 7.35
CA LYS A 278 -2.19 -17.41 8.64
C LYS A 278 -1.20 -16.85 9.65
N SER A 279 -1.69 -15.97 10.52
CA SER A 279 -0.92 -15.47 11.66
C SER A 279 -1.78 -15.52 12.91
N ARG A 280 -1.16 -15.86 14.03
CA ARG A 280 -1.82 -15.92 15.33
C ARG A 280 -0.99 -15.17 16.36
N TYR A 281 -1.63 -14.21 17.02
CA TYR A 281 -1.05 -13.37 18.07
C TYR A 281 -1.75 -13.65 19.37
N VAL A 282 -1.01 -13.84 20.46
CA VAL A 282 -1.56 -14.01 21.80
C VAL A 282 -0.99 -12.95 22.70
N PHE A 283 -1.82 -12.02 23.14
CA PHE A 283 -1.46 -10.94 24.04
C PHE A 283 -2.03 -11.19 25.43
N ARG A 284 -1.24 -10.95 26.47
CA ARG A 284 -1.65 -11.15 27.86
C ARG A 284 -1.28 -9.92 28.69
N THR A 285 -2.28 -9.36 29.33
CA THR A 285 -2.10 -8.39 30.44
C THR A 285 -2.36 -9.11 31.78
N ASN A 286 -2.34 -8.36 32.87
CA ASN A 286 -2.61 -8.93 34.19
C ASN A 286 -4.04 -9.50 34.33
N ASP A 287 -4.98 -9.00 33.57
CA ASP A 287 -6.45 -9.23 33.76
C ASP A 287 -7.14 -9.66 32.44
N ILE A 288 -6.70 -9.17 31.28
CA ILE A 288 -7.28 -9.48 29.98
C ILE A 288 -6.27 -10.20 29.10
N SER A 289 -6.73 -11.21 28.38
CA SER A 289 -5.98 -11.83 27.29
C SER A 289 -6.74 -11.70 25.97
N ALA A 290 -5.98 -11.50 24.88
CA ALA A 290 -6.48 -11.54 23.52
C ALA A 290 -5.76 -12.62 22.71
N VAL A 291 -6.54 -13.40 21.96
CA VAL A 291 -6.03 -14.16 20.83
C VAL A 291 -6.55 -13.50 19.57
N TYR A 292 -5.65 -13.13 18.67
CA TYR A 292 -6.01 -12.56 17.40
C TYR A 292 -5.47 -13.44 16.27
N GLU A 293 -6.37 -14.03 15.50
CA GLU A 293 -6.07 -14.92 14.40
C GLU A 293 -6.41 -14.24 13.10
N LEU A 294 -5.46 -14.25 12.15
CA LEU A 294 -5.57 -13.65 10.83
C LEU A 294 -5.46 -14.73 9.77
N GLN A 295 -6.36 -14.67 8.79
CA GLN A 295 -6.32 -15.50 7.60
C GLN A 295 -6.32 -14.58 6.37
N SER A 296 -5.20 -14.53 5.63
CA SER A 296 -5.15 -13.84 4.34
C SER A 296 -6.01 -14.59 3.32
N GLU A 297 -6.84 -13.87 2.55
CA GLU A 297 -7.74 -14.48 1.57
C GLU A 297 -7.29 -14.16 0.15
N GLN A 298 -7.50 -12.93 -0.28
CA GLN A 298 -7.21 -12.48 -1.65
C GLN A 298 -6.38 -11.20 -1.62
N GLU A 299 -5.27 -11.21 -2.34
CA GLU A 299 -4.50 -10.01 -2.64
C GLU A 299 -5.29 -9.14 -3.61
N TYR A 300 -5.52 -7.86 -3.27
CA TYR A 300 -6.22 -6.91 -4.13
C TYR A 300 -5.34 -5.75 -4.59
N THR A 301 -4.18 -5.56 -3.97
CA THR A 301 -3.19 -4.56 -4.35
C THR A 301 -1.79 -5.13 -4.11
N CYS A 302 -0.89 -4.93 -5.09
CA CYS A 302 0.53 -5.16 -4.95
C CYS A 302 1.31 -4.04 -5.63
N ASN A 303 2.08 -3.28 -4.87
CA ASN A 303 2.95 -2.24 -5.38
C ASN A 303 4.40 -2.70 -5.25
N ASN A 304 5.05 -2.95 -6.39
CA ASN A 304 6.45 -3.28 -6.44
C ASN A 304 7.27 -2.01 -6.70
N HIS A 305 7.71 -1.38 -5.61
CA HIS A 305 8.46 -0.11 -5.69
C HIS A 305 9.84 -0.26 -6.29
N TYR A 306 10.46 -1.44 -6.18
CA TYR A 306 11.75 -1.72 -6.78
C TYR A 306 11.68 -1.70 -8.31
N GLU A 307 10.66 -2.34 -8.90
CA GLU A 307 10.57 -2.48 -10.35
C GLU A 307 10.30 -1.15 -11.08
N VAL A 308 9.74 -0.17 -10.39
CA VAL A 308 9.50 1.16 -10.97
C VAL A 308 10.71 2.11 -10.85
N MET A 309 11.81 1.67 -10.21
CA MET A 309 13.05 2.46 -10.13
C MET A 309 13.83 2.42 -11.44
N ASP A 310 14.63 3.47 -11.67
CA ASP A 310 15.65 3.44 -12.73
C ASP A 310 16.83 2.54 -12.34
N GLU A 311 17.68 2.21 -13.31
CA GLU A 311 18.82 1.31 -13.11
C GLU A 311 19.81 1.82 -12.03
N ALA A 312 19.96 3.14 -11.88
CA ALA A 312 20.83 3.72 -10.87
C ALA A 312 20.25 3.49 -9.45
N GLY A 313 18.95 3.72 -9.27
CA GLY A 313 18.26 3.43 -8.02
C GLY A 313 18.28 1.94 -7.69
N LYS A 314 18.02 1.07 -8.67
CA LYS A 314 18.11 -0.39 -8.50
C LYS A 314 19.51 -0.82 -8.04
N ALA A 315 20.57 -0.30 -8.67
CA ALA A 315 21.95 -0.66 -8.32
C ALA A 315 22.27 -0.35 -6.84
N VAL A 316 21.82 0.80 -6.32
CA VAL A 316 22.00 1.17 -4.90
C VAL A 316 21.27 0.20 -3.97
N TYR A 317 20.04 -0.18 -4.33
CA TYR A 317 19.24 -1.09 -3.49
C TYR A 317 19.75 -2.53 -3.53
N ASP A 318 20.28 -2.96 -4.67
CA ASP A 318 20.84 -4.29 -4.85
C ASP A 318 22.02 -4.59 -3.91
N GLU A 319 22.90 -3.61 -3.72
CA GLU A 319 24.05 -3.75 -2.82
C GLU A 319 23.61 -3.99 -1.37
N ARG A 320 22.42 -3.55 -1.00
CA ARG A 320 21.86 -3.68 0.34
C ARG A 320 20.80 -4.80 0.44
N GLY A 321 20.44 -5.43 -0.66
CA GLY A 321 19.38 -6.44 -0.72
C GLY A 321 17.98 -5.84 -0.49
N ILE A 322 17.80 -4.53 -0.74
CA ILE A 322 16.54 -3.81 -0.61
C ILE A 322 15.67 -4.11 -1.83
N TYR A 323 14.43 -4.53 -1.59
CA TYR A 323 13.44 -4.82 -2.63
C TYR A 323 12.04 -4.54 -2.08
N PRO A 324 11.64 -3.25 -2.04
CA PRO A 324 10.42 -2.85 -1.34
C PRO A 324 9.17 -3.22 -2.15
N THR A 325 8.28 -3.94 -1.49
CA THR A 325 6.95 -4.29 -2.00
C THR A 325 5.91 -4.13 -0.89
N ILE A 326 4.74 -3.65 -1.26
CA ILE A 326 3.58 -3.51 -0.38
C ILE A 326 2.39 -4.22 -1.00
N SER A 327 1.79 -5.14 -0.26
CA SER A 327 0.61 -5.87 -0.69
C SER A 327 -0.51 -5.74 0.31
N ARG A 328 -1.74 -5.57 -0.19
CA ARG A 328 -2.95 -5.51 0.62
C ARG A 328 -3.86 -6.68 0.30
N TYR A 329 -4.45 -7.22 1.37
CA TYR A 329 -5.28 -8.40 1.33
C TYR A 329 -6.66 -8.13 1.89
N TYR A 330 -7.69 -8.68 1.25
CA TYR A 330 -8.89 -9.07 1.97
C TYR A 330 -8.51 -10.21 2.91
N ALA A 331 -8.85 -10.09 4.17
CA ALA A 331 -8.51 -11.05 5.19
C ALA A 331 -9.66 -11.18 6.19
N THR A 332 -9.69 -12.31 6.89
CA THR A 332 -10.56 -12.52 8.05
C THR A 332 -9.73 -12.47 9.33
N GLY A 333 -10.15 -11.62 10.26
CA GLY A 333 -9.64 -11.56 11.62
C GLY A 333 -10.62 -12.19 12.59
N ARG A 334 -10.14 -12.97 13.55
CA ARG A 334 -10.88 -13.48 14.70
C ARG A 334 -10.28 -12.97 15.98
N LEU A 335 -11.09 -12.25 16.77
CA LEU A 335 -10.70 -11.75 18.08
C LEU A 335 -11.38 -12.58 19.18
N ILE A 336 -10.57 -13.17 20.05
CA ILE A 336 -11.03 -13.86 21.25
C ILE A 336 -10.51 -13.10 22.46
N LEU A 337 -11.41 -12.55 23.27
CA LEU A 337 -11.08 -11.82 24.51
C LEU A 337 -11.55 -12.59 25.72
N LYS A 338 -10.68 -12.66 26.74
CA LYS A 338 -11.02 -13.24 28.04
C LYS A 338 -10.58 -12.34 29.18
N ARG A 339 -11.37 -12.32 30.27
CA ARG A 339 -10.97 -11.74 31.56
C ARG A 339 -10.85 -12.88 32.56
N GLY A 340 -9.60 -13.25 32.91
CA GLY A 340 -9.34 -14.51 33.57
C GLY A 340 -9.86 -15.69 32.74
N ASP A 341 -10.78 -16.51 33.29
CA ASP A 341 -11.40 -17.63 32.56
C ASP A 341 -12.72 -17.24 31.85
N GLU A 342 -13.23 -16.04 32.10
CA GLU A 342 -14.47 -15.56 31.48
C GLU A 342 -14.26 -15.13 30.04
N LEU A 343 -15.06 -15.69 29.13
CA LEU A 343 -15.09 -15.28 27.71
C LEU A 343 -15.88 -13.97 27.58
N ILE A 344 -15.20 -12.90 27.12
CA ILE A 344 -15.82 -11.59 26.82
C ILE A 344 -16.33 -11.57 25.40
N LEU A 345 -15.50 -12.04 24.44
CA LEU A 345 -15.78 -12.01 23.02
C LEU A 345 -15.11 -13.18 22.30
N ASP A 346 -15.80 -13.75 21.33
CA ASP A 346 -15.25 -14.63 20.30
C ASP A 346 -15.98 -14.29 19.00
N ALA A 347 -15.34 -13.45 18.17
CA ALA A 347 -15.97 -12.93 16.98
C ALA A 347 -14.98 -12.87 15.81
N SER A 348 -15.49 -13.15 14.62
CA SER A 348 -14.74 -13.09 13.36
C SER A 348 -15.39 -12.09 12.41
N GLY A 349 -14.58 -11.45 11.58
CA GLY A 349 -15.07 -10.53 10.58
C GLY A 349 -13.98 -10.15 9.58
N ARG A 350 -14.39 -9.47 8.53
CA ARG A 350 -13.49 -8.90 7.53
C ARG A 350 -12.55 -7.90 8.18
N MET A 351 -11.32 -7.85 7.70
CA MET A 351 -10.31 -6.89 8.12
C MET A 351 -9.51 -6.37 6.92
N HIS A 352 -8.90 -5.21 7.08
CA HIS A 352 -7.84 -4.75 6.20
C HIS A 352 -6.51 -5.31 6.71
N TYR A 353 -5.73 -5.89 5.79
CA TYR A 353 -4.42 -6.46 6.09
C TYR A 353 -3.41 -6.06 5.03
N GLU A 354 -2.29 -5.55 5.48
CA GLU A 354 -1.19 -5.08 4.64
C GLU A 354 0.10 -5.76 5.07
N VAL A 355 0.87 -6.16 4.09
CA VAL A 355 2.24 -6.66 4.26
C VAL A 355 3.16 -5.76 3.47
N GLU A 356 4.03 -5.03 4.14
CA GLU A 356 5.16 -4.37 3.52
C GLU A 356 6.44 -5.10 3.86
N SER A 357 7.18 -5.45 2.83
CA SER A 357 8.49 -6.07 2.94
C SER A 357 9.51 -5.22 2.19
N LEU A 358 10.53 -4.74 2.90
CA LEU A 358 11.49 -3.77 2.35
C LEU A 358 12.74 -4.44 1.77
N TYR A 359 12.92 -5.74 2.02
CA TYR A 359 14.08 -6.49 1.59
C TYR A 359 13.70 -7.70 0.73
N ALA A 360 14.55 -8.10 -0.20
CA ALA A 360 14.36 -9.27 -1.05
C ALA A 360 14.14 -10.55 -0.24
N ASN A 361 14.94 -10.73 0.80
CA ASN A 361 14.77 -11.78 1.80
C ASN A 361 14.36 -11.16 3.12
N TYR A 362 13.07 -10.81 3.25
CA TYR A 362 12.56 -10.23 4.48
C TYR A 362 12.39 -11.29 5.59
N ILE A 363 12.31 -10.81 6.83
CA ILE A 363 12.18 -11.66 8.02
C ILE A 363 10.70 -11.98 8.23
N LEU A 364 10.28 -13.14 7.75
CA LEU A 364 8.88 -13.58 7.88
C LEU A 364 8.54 -13.87 9.35
N ASP A 365 9.34 -14.72 9.99
CA ASP A 365 9.19 -15.08 11.39
C ASP A 365 10.41 -14.59 12.20
N ALA A 366 10.20 -13.59 13.04
CA ALA A 366 11.23 -13.05 13.88
C ALA A 366 11.60 -13.95 15.08
N ALA A 367 10.85 -15.04 15.33
CA ALA A 367 11.22 -16.03 16.34
C ALA A 367 12.54 -16.75 15.96
N ASP A 368 12.78 -16.97 14.66
CA ASP A 368 14.07 -17.49 14.15
C ASP A 368 15.06 -16.36 13.84
N ARG A 369 15.27 -15.50 14.80
CA ARG A 369 16.16 -14.32 14.67
C ARG A 369 17.58 -14.69 14.26
N LYS A 370 18.11 -15.84 14.71
CA LYS A 370 19.46 -16.25 14.39
C LYS A 370 19.62 -16.54 12.91
N ALA A 371 18.72 -17.34 12.34
CA ALA A 371 18.73 -17.63 10.91
C ALA A 371 18.50 -16.35 10.08
N ALA A 372 17.61 -15.47 10.54
CA ALA A 372 17.36 -14.18 9.90
C ALA A 372 18.60 -13.29 9.83
N LEU A 373 19.43 -13.26 10.90
CA LEU A 373 20.65 -12.47 10.93
C LEU A 373 21.77 -13.06 10.06
N ASP A 374 21.77 -14.37 9.84
CA ASP A 374 22.79 -15.07 9.05
C ASP A 374 22.48 -15.03 7.53
N THR A 375 21.35 -14.46 7.10
CA THR A 375 20.94 -14.43 5.69
C THR A 375 21.55 -13.24 4.94
N ASP A 376 22.16 -13.50 3.77
CA ASP A 376 22.63 -12.46 2.84
C ASP A 376 21.49 -11.98 1.93
N SER A 377 20.92 -10.82 2.26
CA SER A 377 19.83 -10.23 1.49
C SER A 377 20.23 -9.79 0.08
N ALA A 378 21.48 -9.37 -0.12
CA ALA A 378 21.97 -8.95 -1.44
C ALA A 378 22.09 -10.16 -2.39
N GLU A 379 22.53 -11.32 -1.91
CA GLU A 379 22.56 -12.56 -2.70
C GLU A 379 21.15 -13.00 -3.10
N VAL A 380 20.20 -12.97 -2.15
CA VAL A 380 18.80 -13.31 -2.44
C VAL A 380 18.18 -12.34 -3.45
N SER A 381 18.50 -11.04 -3.36
CA SER A 381 18.05 -10.03 -4.36
C SER A 381 18.58 -10.36 -5.76
N ARG A 382 19.86 -10.70 -5.87
CA ARG A 382 20.45 -11.10 -7.15
C ARG A 382 19.77 -12.33 -7.74
N GLN A 383 19.53 -13.35 -6.93
CA GLN A 383 18.86 -14.59 -7.38
C GLN A 383 17.41 -14.31 -7.80
N MET A 384 16.66 -13.57 -7.00
CA MET A 384 15.27 -13.24 -7.30
C MET A 384 15.15 -12.50 -8.64
N ARG A 385 16.05 -11.56 -8.94
CA ARG A 385 16.07 -10.85 -10.23
C ARG A 385 16.44 -11.77 -11.39
N ALA A 386 17.41 -12.67 -11.19
CA ALA A 386 17.75 -13.65 -12.21
C ALA A 386 16.58 -14.56 -12.56
N ASP A 387 15.81 -14.99 -11.56
CA ASP A 387 14.62 -15.82 -11.74
C ASP A 387 13.49 -15.05 -12.47
N MET A 388 13.29 -13.76 -12.15
CA MET A 388 12.32 -12.91 -12.84
C MET A 388 12.74 -12.64 -14.30
N ALA A 389 14.03 -12.36 -14.54
CA ALA A 389 14.56 -12.16 -15.88
C ALA A 389 14.41 -13.43 -16.74
N SER A 390 14.61 -14.62 -16.17
CA SER A 390 14.44 -15.89 -16.88
C SER A 390 12.98 -16.13 -17.31
N LYS A 391 12.01 -15.78 -16.45
CA LYS A 391 10.57 -15.85 -16.78
C LYS A 391 10.20 -14.88 -17.92
N ASN A 392 10.81 -13.71 -17.98
CA ASN A 392 10.57 -12.73 -19.06
C ASN A 392 11.16 -13.16 -20.40
N VAL A 393 12.27 -13.92 -20.41
CA VAL A 393 12.88 -14.45 -21.66
C VAL A 393 12.00 -15.56 -22.27
N ASP A 394 11.35 -16.39 -21.49
CA ASP A 394 10.42 -17.40 -22.01
C ASP A 394 9.19 -16.75 -22.67
N ASN A 395 8.76 -15.59 -22.19
CA ASN A 395 7.70 -14.81 -22.82
C ASN A 395 8.11 -14.17 -24.18
N ALA A 396 9.40 -14.02 -24.50
CA ALA A 396 9.84 -13.43 -25.76
C ALA A 396 9.74 -14.38 -26.97
N LYS A 397 9.54 -15.68 -26.75
CA LYS A 397 9.54 -16.71 -27.82
C LYS A 397 8.21 -16.85 -28.58
N ASP A 398 7.12 -16.23 -28.14
CA ASP A 398 5.79 -16.42 -28.69
C ASP A 398 5.25 -15.20 -29.47
N MET A 399 6.12 -14.43 -30.13
CA MET A 399 5.66 -13.37 -31.03
C MET A 399 4.97 -13.98 -32.26
N PRO A 400 3.83 -13.42 -32.73
CA PRO A 400 3.24 -13.82 -33.99
C PRO A 400 4.26 -13.66 -35.12
N ASP A 401 4.33 -14.66 -36.02
CA ASP A 401 5.22 -14.58 -37.17
C ASP A 401 4.61 -13.60 -38.20
N ALA A 402 5.32 -12.51 -38.50
CA ALA A 402 4.89 -11.51 -39.47
C ALA A 402 4.71 -12.06 -40.90
N SER A 403 5.12 -13.33 -41.18
CA SER A 403 4.85 -14.03 -42.43
C SER A 403 3.46 -14.71 -42.47
N ASP A 404 2.75 -14.79 -41.33
CA ASP A 404 1.41 -15.32 -41.25
C ASP A 404 0.37 -14.37 -41.89
N MET A 405 -0.84 -14.89 -42.13
CA MET A 405 -1.95 -14.07 -42.68
C MET A 405 -2.35 -12.95 -41.72
N PRO A 406 -2.53 -11.70 -42.19
CA PRO A 406 -2.99 -10.57 -41.38
C PRO A 406 -4.39 -10.83 -40.78
N ASP A 407 -4.61 -10.38 -39.55
CA ASP A 407 -5.96 -10.30 -38.93
C ASP A 407 -6.58 -8.90 -39.12
N TYR A 408 -7.12 -8.64 -40.33
CA TYR A 408 -7.80 -7.36 -40.59
C TYR A 408 -9.05 -7.14 -39.75
N GLU A 409 -9.69 -8.22 -39.26
CA GLU A 409 -10.88 -8.13 -38.40
C GLU A 409 -10.53 -7.64 -36.98
N LEU A 410 -9.23 -7.60 -36.60
CA LEU A 410 -8.81 -6.96 -35.35
C LEU A 410 -9.00 -5.43 -35.38
N THR A 411 -9.04 -4.79 -36.58
CA THR A 411 -9.30 -3.36 -36.71
C THR A 411 -10.63 -2.98 -36.07
N GLY A 412 -10.63 -2.04 -35.13
CA GLY A 412 -11.81 -1.59 -34.43
C GLY A 412 -11.54 -0.94 -33.10
N THR A 413 -12.61 -0.56 -32.41
CA THR A 413 -12.58 0.00 -31.06
C THR A 413 -13.13 -1.08 -30.10
N TYR A 414 -12.49 -1.22 -28.95
CA TYR A 414 -12.85 -2.21 -27.93
C TYR A 414 -12.96 -1.52 -26.58
N ASP A 415 -14.07 -1.74 -25.88
CA ASP A 415 -14.19 -1.42 -24.47
C ASP A 415 -13.48 -2.50 -23.67
N ALA A 416 -12.41 -2.13 -22.96
CA ALA A 416 -11.51 -3.04 -22.29
C ALA A 416 -11.70 -3.03 -20.76
N LEU A 417 -11.46 -4.19 -20.16
CA LEU A 417 -11.35 -4.37 -18.72
C LEU A 417 -9.97 -4.96 -18.39
N ILE A 418 -9.15 -4.20 -17.68
CA ILE A 418 -7.75 -4.50 -17.40
C ILE A 418 -7.64 -4.88 -15.93
N ASN A 419 -7.13 -6.08 -15.62
CA ASN A 419 -7.00 -6.59 -14.25
C ASN A 419 -5.68 -6.12 -13.64
N THR A 420 -5.65 -4.90 -13.10
CA THR A 420 -4.44 -4.39 -12.44
C THR A 420 -4.33 -4.89 -11.00
N PRO A 421 -3.13 -4.87 -10.39
CA PRO A 421 -2.96 -5.17 -8.96
C PRO A 421 -3.78 -4.26 -8.03
N MET A 422 -4.16 -3.09 -8.50
CA MET A 422 -4.97 -2.12 -7.73
C MET A 422 -6.48 -2.26 -7.99
N GLY A 423 -6.91 -3.30 -8.72
CA GLY A 423 -8.29 -3.56 -9.10
C GLY A 423 -8.51 -3.54 -10.62
N LYS A 424 -9.76 -3.75 -11.05
CA LYS A 424 -10.13 -3.76 -12.46
C LYS A 424 -10.29 -2.34 -12.99
N GLN A 425 -9.49 -1.99 -14.00
CA GLN A 425 -9.53 -0.69 -14.67
C GLN A 425 -10.35 -0.78 -15.95
N LYS A 426 -11.25 0.17 -16.18
CA LYS A 426 -11.89 0.35 -17.49
C LYS A 426 -10.92 1.06 -18.43
N GLY A 427 -10.91 0.62 -19.67
CA GLY A 427 -10.07 1.21 -20.72
C GLY A 427 -10.74 1.12 -22.08
N LYS A 428 -10.11 1.76 -23.06
CA LYS A 428 -10.51 1.69 -24.45
C LYS A 428 -9.30 1.35 -25.30
N ILE A 429 -9.44 0.42 -26.23
CA ILE A 429 -8.37 0.03 -27.14
C ILE A 429 -8.85 0.26 -28.57
N VAL A 430 -8.07 0.98 -29.35
CA VAL A 430 -8.33 1.23 -30.77
C VAL A 430 -7.23 0.59 -31.57
N PHE A 431 -7.59 -0.32 -32.47
CA PHE A 431 -6.64 -1.01 -33.35
C PHE A 431 -6.91 -0.69 -34.83
N SER A 432 -5.83 -0.58 -35.60
CA SER A 432 -5.83 -0.51 -37.06
C SER A 432 -4.76 -1.44 -37.60
N VAL A 433 -5.14 -2.33 -38.53
CA VAL A 433 -4.26 -3.33 -39.14
C VAL A 433 -4.09 -3.01 -40.62
N GLU A 434 -2.80 -2.83 -41.05
CA GLU A 434 -2.43 -2.67 -42.45
C GLU A 434 -1.31 -3.66 -42.79
N GLY A 435 -1.62 -4.62 -43.68
CA GLY A 435 -0.80 -5.83 -43.79
C GLY A 435 -0.75 -6.52 -42.42
N THR A 436 0.40 -6.90 -41.93
CA THR A 436 0.58 -7.44 -40.57
C THR A 436 0.97 -6.37 -39.56
N THR A 437 1.07 -5.11 -39.97
CA THR A 437 1.39 -3.99 -39.07
C THR A 437 0.15 -3.61 -38.26
N LEU A 438 0.29 -3.61 -36.94
CA LEU A 438 -0.71 -3.15 -35.99
C LEU A 438 -0.35 -1.77 -35.45
N THR A 439 -1.27 -0.84 -35.57
CA THR A 439 -1.19 0.50 -35.00
C THR A 439 -2.44 0.79 -34.16
N GLY A 440 -2.40 1.80 -33.32
CA GLY A 440 -3.54 2.21 -32.52
C GLY A 440 -3.20 2.86 -31.19
N THR A 441 -4.17 2.84 -30.29
CA THR A 441 -4.02 3.41 -28.94
C THR A 441 -4.67 2.50 -27.90
N MET A 442 -4.16 2.60 -26.69
CA MET A 442 -4.72 1.97 -25.50
C MET A 442 -4.93 3.06 -24.43
N ASP A 443 -6.18 3.31 -24.09
CA ASP A 443 -6.55 4.29 -23.05
C ASP A 443 -6.85 3.54 -21.76
N PHE A 444 -6.11 3.84 -20.70
CA PHE A 444 -6.42 3.36 -19.34
C PHE A 444 -5.73 4.24 -18.28
N MET A 445 -6.28 4.26 -17.07
CA MET A 445 -5.81 5.12 -15.97
C MET A 445 -5.71 6.61 -16.39
N GLY A 446 -6.74 7.10 -17.13
CA GLY A 446 -6.79 8.49 -17.59
C GLY A 446 -5.73 8.89 -18.62
N ARG A 447 -5.05 7.95 -19.25
CA ARG A 447 -3.95 8.20 -20.20
C ARG A 447 -4.10 7.40 -21.46
N THR A 448 -3.64 7.97 -22.57
CA THR A 448 -3.53 7.33 -23.87
C THR A 448 -2.11 6.87 -24.15
N TYR A 449 -1.95 5.61 -24.49
CA TYR A 449 -0.69 4.98 -24.88
C TYR A 449 -0.74 4.58 -26.35
N ASN A 450 0.29 4.90 -27.11
CA ASN A 450 0.39 4.52 -28.51
C ASN A 450 0.87 3.07 -28.64
N VAL A 451 0.29 2.35 -29.57
CA VAL A 451 0.77 1.02 -30.02
C VAL A 451 2.05 1.23 -30.80
N GLU A 452 3.16 0.63 -30.35
CA GLU A 452 4.47 0.67 -30.98
C GLU A 452 4.88 -0.75 -31.39
N ASN A 453 5.63 -0.90 -32.49
CA ASN A 453 6.14 -2.17 -32.98
C ASN A 453 5.07 -3.28 -33.09
N GLY A 454 3.84 -2.90 -33.46
CA GLY A 454 2.68 -3.77 -33.45
C GLY A 454 2.62 -4.75 -34.63
N ILE A 455 2.28 -6.01 -34.35
CA ILE A 455 2.05 -7.09 -35.31
C ILE A 455 0.69 -7.72 -35.01
N ALA A 456 -0.10 -7.95 -36.07
CA ALA A 456 -1.38 -8.67 -35.98
C ALA A 456 -1.50 -9.70 -37.10
N THR A 457 -1.69 -10.98 -36.71
CA THR A 457 -1.83 -12.11 -37.61
C THR A 457 -2.98 -12.99 -37.18
N SER A 458 -3.34 -13.99 -38.01
CA SER A 458 -4.36 -14.99 -37.67
C SER A 458 -4.05 -15.82 -36.41
N GLN A 459 -2.81 -15.78 -35.92
CA GLN A 459 -2.36 -16.47 -34.71
C GLN A 459 -2.50 -15.63 -33.45
N GLY A 460 -2.59 -14.28 -33.60
CA GLY A 460 -2.72 -13.34 -32.49
C GLY A 460 -2.09 -11.99 -32.81
N TYR A 461 -1.98 -11.16 -31.78
CA TYR A 461 -1.38 -9.83 -31.89
C TYR A 461 -0.32 -9.61 -30.82
N PHE A 462 0.62 -8.75 -31.16
CA PHE A 462 1.69 -8.26 -30.30
C PHE A 462 1.87 -6.77 -30.52
N PHE A 463 2.18 -6.01 -29.47
CA PHE A 463 2.65 -4.63 -29.56
C PHE A 463 3.39 -4.21 -28.30
N GLU A 464 4.05 -3.08 -28.38
CA GLU A 464 4.75 -2.45 -27.29
C GLU A 464 4.06 -1.14 -26.94
N ILE A 465 4.12 -0.76 -25.64
CA ILE A 465 3.71 0.56 -25.17
C ILE A 465 4.76 1.14 -24.23
N ASN A 466 4.90 2.46 -24.27
CA ASN A 466 5.65 3.21 -23.27
C ASN A 466 4.64 3.84 -22.29
N ALA A 467 4.46 3.18 -21.15
CA ALA A 467 3.54 3.62 -20.12
C ALA A 467 4.25 4.52 -19.10
N LYS A 468 3.49 5.45 -18.50
CA LYS A 468 3.93 6.17 -17.30
C LYS A 468 3.14 5.62 -16.13
N VAL A 469 3.79 4.83 -15.27
CA VAL A 469 3.18 4.29 -14.04
C VAL A 469 3.75 5.06 -12.87
N MET A 470 2.85 5.61 -12.04
CA MET A 470 3.23 6.60 -11.04
C MET A 470 4.04 7.73 -11.66
N LEU A 471 5.25 8.01 -11.22
CA LEU A 471 6.07 9.12 -11.71
C LEU A 471 7.09 8.73 -12.79
N ARG A 472 7.06 7.50 -13.34
CA ARG A 472 8.11 6.96 -14.22
C ARG A 472 7.60 6.41 -15.55
N LYS A 473 8.42 6.54 -16.58
CA LYS A 473 8.23 5.87 -17.87
C LYS A 473 8.60 4.40 -17.74
N MET A 474 7.76 3.53 -18.25
CA MET A 474 7.94 2.09 -18.25
C MET A 474 7.61 1.53 -19.63
N HIS A 475 8.48 0.65 -20.10
CA HIS A 475 8.25 -0.12 -21.33
C HIS A 475 7.46 -1.39 -20.97
N ALA A 476 6.42 -1.68 -21.73
CA ALA A 476 5.64 -2.90 -21.59
C ALA A 476 5.34 -3.53 -22.94
N THR A 477 5.24 -4.86 -22.97
CA THR A 477 4.82 -5.63 -24.13
C THR A 477 3.41 -6.16 -23.93
N VAL A 478 2.63 -6.18 -24.99
CA VAL A 478 1.26 -6.70 -24.97
C VAL A 478 1.11 -7.83 -25.98
N ARG A 479 0.49 -8.90 -25.57
CA ARG A 479 0.16 -10.05 -26.42
C ARG A 479 -1.27 -10.44 -26.21
N GLY A 480 -1.90 -10.91 -27.29
CA GLY A 480 -3.27 -11.35 -27.18
C GLY A 480 -3.79 -12.04 -28.41
N THR A 481 -5.02 -12.47 -28.31
CA THR A 481 -5.75 -13.11 -29.39
C THR A 481 -7.15 -12.49 -29.52
N ARG A 482 -7.74 -12.64 -30.70
CA ARG A 482 -9.12 -12.23 -30.98
C ARG A 482 -9.99 -13.46 -31.20
N SER A 483 -11.21 -13.40 -30.73
CA SER A 483 -12.27 -14.39 -31.02
C SER A 483 -13.59 -13.66 -31.28
N GLY A 484 -13.93 -13.47 -32.54
CA GLY A 484 -15.08 -12.67 -32.94
C GLY A 484 -14.92 -11.22 -32.51
N ASP A 485 -15.89 -10.69 -31.74
CA ASP A 485 -15.87 -9.34 -31.20
C ASP A 485 -15.10 -9.20 -29.86
N LEU A 486 -14.51 -10.26 -29.40
CA LEU A 486 -13.75 -10.27 -28.15
C LEU A 486 -12.25 -10.30 -28.43
N ILE A 487 -11.52 -9.50 -27.68
CA ILE A 487 -10.05 -9.59 -27.55
C ILE A 487 -9.68 -9.97 -26.13
N ASN A 488 -8.63 -10.72 -25.98
CA ASN A 488 -7.96 -10.94 -24.71
C ASN A 488 -6.47 -10.69 -24.88
N GLY A 489 -5.80 -10.33 -23.82
CA GLY A 489 -4.36 -10.11 -23.86
C GLY A 489 -3.76 -10.02 -22.50
N THR A 490 -2.43 -10.12 -22.49
CA THR A 490 -1.59 -9.95 -21.32
C THR A 490 -0.60 -8.82 -21.61
N LEU A 491 -0.61 -7.81 -20.77
CA LEU A 491 0.40 -6.75 -20.72
C LEU A 491 1.48 -7.22 -19.77
N THR A 492 2.72 -7.33 -20.25
CA THR A 492 3.89 -7.71 -19.46
C THR A 492 4.83 -6.52 -19.32
N ALA A 493 5.11 -6.15 -18.10
CA ALA A 493 6.02 -5.08 -17.72
C ALA A 493 7.01 -5.59 -16.66
N PRO A 494 8.08 -4.85 -16.33
CA PRO A 494 9.00 -5.23 -15.27
C PRO A 494 8.34 -5.53 -13.91
N MET A 495 7.19 -4.89 -13.62
CA MET A 495 6.43 -5.09 -12.39
C MET A 495 5.55 -6.37 -12.39
N GLY A 496 5.50 -7.14 -13.47
CA GLY A 496 4.66 -8.33 -13.63
C GLY A 496 3.77 -8.28 -14.85
N SER A 497 2.83 -9.24 -14.92
CA SER A 497 1.90 -9.37 -16.03
C SER A 497 0.48 -9.07 -15.60
N ILE A 498 -0.26 -8.39 -16.47
CA ILE A 498 -1.63 -7.92 -16.25
C ILE A 498 -2.50 -8.42 -17.41
N ASP A 499 -3.53 -9.19 -17.10
CA ASP A 499 -4.46 -9.66 -18.12
C ASP A 499 -5.57 -8.64 -18.37
N PHE A 500 -6.01 -8.57 -19.62
CA PHE A 500 -7.17 -7.77 -19.99
C PHE A 500 -8.08 -8.52 -20.96
N THR A 501 -9.33 -8.10 -20.99
CA THR A 501 -10.31 -8.49 -21.99
C THR A 501 -10.92 -7.24 -22.59
N GLY A 502 -11.32 -7.31 -23.86
CA GLY A 502 -12.02 -6.22 -24.52
C GLY A 502 -13.16 -6.75 -25.38
N LYS A 503 -14.22 -5.98 -25.47
CA LYS A 503 -15.35 -6.26 -26.35
C LYS A 503 -15.48 -5.12 -27.36
N ARG A 504 -15.70 -5.47 -28.62
CA ARG A 504 -15.90 -4.49 -29.70
C ARG A 504 -17.05 -3.55 -29.34
N ALA A 505 -16.80 -2.23 -29.40
CA ALA A 505 -17.73 -1.16 -29.06
C ALA A 505 -18.81 -0.96 -30.12
#